data_7bfd69b3416f20b61ae2e1c6c5538689
#
_entry.id   7bfd69b3416f20b61ae2e1c6c5538689
#
_cell.length_a   1.000
_cell.length_b   1.000
_cell.length_c   1.000
_cell.angle_alpha   90.00
_cell.angle_beta   90.00
_cell.angle_gamma   90.00
#
_symmetry.space_group_name_H-M   'P 1'
#
loop_
_entity.id
_entity.type
_entity.pdbx_description
1 polymer ?
#
loop_
_entity_poly.entity_id
_entity_poly.type
_entity_poly.pdbx_seq_one_letter_code
_entity_poly.pdbx_strand_id
1 'polypeptide(L)'
;MTWFRDRRDELLATLESRGPSAASWSWHEDHQNAGFWFRRMAQEAAVHRVDVESGYGAVTPVDDVLAVDGIDEVLDWFLSYQAEDVGSDAPGRGTVAVRTGHRIWRLELQPDAVVVSCEPGRAEAVVSGEPGELYLWLWGRRPDTAVVLEGDQDLVAGLRARLTVVTQ
;
A
#
# COMPACT_ATOMS: atom_id res chain seq x y z
N MET A 1 3.96 29.56 -5.15
CA MET A 1 4.48 28.52 -4.23
C MET A 1 4.23 28.79 -2.74
N THR A 2 4.02 30.03 -2.32
CA THR A 2 3.76 30.41 -0.91
C THR A 2 2.49 29.75 -0.37
N TRP A 3 1.38 29.85 -1.09
CA TRP A 3 0.10 29.25 -0.68
C TRP A 3 0.19 27.74 -0.34
N PHE A 4 0.89 26.96 -1.15
CA PHE A 4 1.04 25.52 -0.91
C PHE A 4 1.83 25.23 0.39
N ARG A 5 2.90 26.02 0.63
CA ARG A 5 3.68 25.89 1.87
C ARG A 5 2.84 26.25 3.08
N ASP A 6 2.09 27.34 2.99
CA ASP A 6 1.21 27.79 4.09
C ASP A 6 0.16 26.71 4.43
N ARG A 7 -0.44 26.05 3.42
CA ARG A 7 -1.42 24.95 3.63
C ARG A 7 -0.78 23.71 4.24
N ARG A 8 0.43 23.35 3.79
CA ARG A 8 1.20 22.27 4.39
C ARG A 8 1.49 22.56 5.87
N ASP A 9 1.99 23.74 6.17
CA ASP A 9 2.37 24.13 7.52
C ASP A 9 1.16 24.18 8.45
N GLU A 10 0.01 24.66 7.95
CA GLU A 10 -1.26 24.64 8.68
C GLU A 10 -1.77 23.20 8.95
N LEU A 11 -1.67 22.30 7.97
CA LEU A 11 -2.00 20.89 8.14
C LEU A 11 -1.13 20.24 9.23
N LEU A 12 0.19 20.41 9.14
CA LEU A 12 1.13 19.86 10.13
C LEU A 12 0.84 20.39 11.53
N ALA A 13 0.68 21.70 11.68
CA ALA A 13 0.35 22.32 12.96
C ALA A 13 -0.99 21.82 13.52
N THR A 14 -1.98 21.59 12.66
CA THR A 14 -3.29 21.06 13.07
C THR A 14 -3.17 19.64 13.58
N LEU A 15 -2.48 18.77 12.84
CA LEU A 15 -2.25 17.38 13.22
C LEU A 15 -1.47 17.30 14.53
N GLU A 16 -0.34 18.02 14.65
CA GLU A 16 0.48 18.06 15.87
C GLU A 16 -0.29 18.55 17.08
N SER A 17 -1.08 19.60 16.94
CA SER A 17 -1.86 20.17 18.06
C SER A 17 -2.96 19.26 18.56
N ARG A 18 -3.54 18.44 17.67
CA ARG A 18 -4.63 17.52 18.01
C ARG A 18 -4.12 16.18 18.54
N GLY A 19 -2.97 15.73 18.05
CA GLY A 19 -2.43 14.41 18.33
C GLY A 19 -3.18 13.26 17.62
N PRO A 20 -2.54 12.08 17.51
CA PRO A 20 -3.07 10.99 16.69
C PRO A 20 -4.39 10.38 17.21
N SER A 21 -4.65 10.47 18.51
CA SER A 21 -5.87 9.89 19.12
C SER A 21 -7.10 10.79 19.03
N ALA A 22 -6.96 12.04 18.53
CA ALA A 22 -8.10 12.96 18.40
C ALA A 22 -9.12 12.37 17.41
N ALA A 23 -10.41 12.44 17.79
CA ALA A 23 -11.50 12.02 16.92
C ALA A 23 -11.49 12.81 15.61
N SER A 24 -11.53 12.12 14.51
CA SER A 24 -11.57 12.68 13.16
C SER A 24 -12.29 11.72 12.24
N TRP A 25 -13.07 12.24 11.32
CA TRP A 25 -13.62 11.42 10.25
C TRP A 25 -12.51 10.84 9.37
N SER A 26 -12.68 9.59 8.94
CA SER A 26 -11.95 8.97 7.86
C SER A 26 -12.90 8.09 7.03
N TRP A 27 -12.46 7.67 5.85
CA TRP A 27 -13.23 6.71 5.04
C TRP A 27 -13.12 5.27 5.57
N HIS A 28 -12.15 4.97 6.45
CA HIS A 28 -11.99 3.66 7.04
C HIS A 28 -12.74 3.60 8.38
N GLU A 29 -13.74 2.73 8.50
CA GLU A 29 -14.65 2.71 9.66
C GLU A 29 -13.93 2.49 10.99
N ASP A 30 -12.89 1.65 11.04
CA ASP A 30 -12.16 1.33 12.26
C ASP A 30 -11.12 2.40 12.67
N HIS A 31 -10.87 3.40 11.82
CA HIS A 31 -9.81 4.39 12.02
C HIS A 31 -10.34 5.83 12.08
N GLN A 32 -11.39 6.07 12.89
CA GLN A 32 -12.03 7.39 13.03
C GLN A 32 -11.25 8.34 13.96
N ASN A 33 -9.97 8.56 13.64
CA ASN A 33 -9.07 9.41 14.42
C ASN A 33 -8.04 10.13 13.55
N ALA A 34 -7.36 11.13 14.12
CA ALA A 34 -6.35 11.90 13.39
C ALA A 34 -5.11 11.07 12.99
N GLY A 35 -4.82 9.97 13.71
CA GLY A 35 -3.73 9.03 13.38
C GLY A 35 -3.88 8.45 11.98
N PHE A 36 -5.11 8.21 11.53
CA PHE A 36 -5.39 7.85 10.15
C PHE A 36 -4.78 8.87 9.16
N TRP A 37 -5.01 10.15 9.40
CA TRP A 37 -4.53 11.22 8.52
C TRP A 37 -3.03 11.44 8.62
N PHE A 38 -2.42 11.24 9.80
CA PHE A 38 -0.96 11.24 9.93
C PHE A 38 -0.33 10.21 8.99
N ARG A 39 -0.82 8.97 9.05
CA ARG A 39 -0.33 7.87 8.21
C ARG A 39 -0.62 8.15 6.74
N ARG A 40 -1.87 8.42 6.41
CA ARG A 40 -2.31 8.58 5.02
C ARG A 40 -1.55 9.72 4.31
N MET A 41 -1.36 10.86 4.97
CA MET A 41 -0.63 11.98 4.38
C MET A 41 0.88 11.71 4.22
N ALA A 42 1.48 10.92 5.09
CA ALA A 42 2.86 10.48 4.93
C ALA A 42 3.01 9.57 3.69
N GLN A 43 2.11 8.60 3.51
CA GLN A 43 2.11 7.70 2.36
C GLN A 43 1.79 8.45 1.05
N GLU A 44 0.81 9.35 1.06
CA GLU A 44 0.50 10.23 -0.09
C GLU A 44 1.72 11.03 -0.53
N ALA A 45 2.39 11.69 0.44
CA ALA A 45 3.58 12.48 0.15
C ALA A 45 4.72 11.60 -0.43
N ALA A 46 4.89 10.38 0.06
CA ALA A 46 5.91 9.45 -0.43
C ALA A 46 5.64 9.02 -1.87
N VAL A 47 4.42 8.56 -2.17
CA VAL A 47 4.05 8.08 -3.51
C VAL A 47 4.11 9.22 -4.53
N HIS A 48 3.49 10.36 -4.23
CA HIS A 48 3.46 11.48 -5.17
C HIS A 48 4.80 12.19 -5.33
N ARG A 49 5.69 12.14 -4.32
CA ARG A 49 7.08 12.54 -4.52
C ARG A 49 7.75 11.67 -5.59
N VAL A 50 7.56 10.35 -5.51
CA VAL A 50 8.10 9.40 -6.52
C VAL A 50 7.51 9.68 -7.90
N ASP A 51 6.19 9.97 -7.98
CA ASP A 51 5.53 10.30 -9.26
C ASP A 51 6.19 11.53 -9.91
N VAL A 52 6.41 12.58 -9.14
CA VAL A 52 7.08 13.81 -9.63
C VAL A 52 8.54 13.55 -10.01
N GLU A 53 9.31 12.91 -9.13
CA GLU A 53 10.73 12.61 -9.35
C GLU A 53 10.94 11.70 -10.57
N SER A 54 10.03 10.76 -10.82
CA SER A 54 10.09 9.90 -12.01
C SER A 54 10.01 10.69 -13.31
N GLY A 55 9.24 11.78 -13.32
CA GLY A 55 9.18 12.71 -14.46
C GLY A 55 10.49 13.44 -14.75
N TYR A 56 11.38 13.55 -13.76
CA TYR A 56 12.71 14.16 -13.88
C TYR A 56 13.85 13.14 -14.02
N GLY A 57 13.54 11.85 -13.99
CA GLY A 57 14.51 10.76 -14.20
C GLY A 57 15.44 10.47 -13.00
N ALA A 58 15.12 10.99 -11.80
CA ALA A 58 15.92 10.77 -10.59
C ALA A 58 14.99 10.57 -9.39
N VAL A 59 14.77 9.33 -8.99
CA VAL A 59 13.90 8.96 -7.86
C VAL A 59 14.74 8.76 -6.61
N THR A 60 14.43 9.51 -5.56
CA THR A 60 14.99 9.28 -4.22
C THR A 60 14.34 8.02 -3.61
N PRO A 61 15.10 7.08 -3.06
CA PRO A 61 14.55 5.89 -2.41
C PRO A 61 13.52 6.26 -1.34
N VAL A 62 12.51 5.42 -1.19
CA VAL A 62 11.58 5.52 -0.06
C VAL A 62 12.26 4.92 1.16
N ASP A 63 12.14 5.58 2.31
CA ASP A 63 12.65 5.07 3.58
C ASP A 63 12.04 3.69 3.89
N ASP A 64 12.85 2.74 4.36
CA ASP A 64 12.42 1.35 4.54
C ASP A 64 11.32 1.21 5.59
N VAL A 65 11.36 2.00 6.67
CA VAL A 65 10.33 1.96 7.73
C VAL A 65 9.01 2.49 7.17
N LEU A 66 9.07 3.59 6.43
CA LEU A 66 7.90 4.17 5.77
C LEU A 66 7.34 3.21 4.70
N ALA A 67 8.20 2.55 3.92
CA ALA A 67 7.80 1.59 2.90
C ALA A 67 7.11 0.36 3.50
N VAL A 68 7.64 -0.21 4.58
CA VAL A 68 7.03 -1.35 5.27
C VAL A 68 5.66 -0.97 5.85
N ASP A 69 5.53 0.20 6.47
CA ASP A 69 4.24 0.71 6.93
C ASP A 69 3.26 0.93 5.76
N GLY A 70 3.76 1.43 4.63
CA GLY A 70 2.96 1.62 3.43
C GLY A 70 2.52 0.31 2.77
N ILE A 71 3.32 -0.77 2.87
CA ILE A 71 2.90 -2.11 2.46
C ILE A 71 1.74 -2.59 3.33
N ASP A 72 1.82 -2.44 4.65
CA ASP A 72 0.71 -2.74 5.57
C ASP A 72 -0.56 -1.94 5.16
N GLU A 73 -0.41 -0.66 4.85
CA GLU A 73 -1.54 0.19 4.45
C GLU A 73 -2.21 -0.28 3.15
N VAL A 74 -1.41 -0.55 2.10
CA VAL A 74 -1.94 -1.00 0.81
C VAL A 74 -2.66 -2.33 0.93
N LEU A 75 -2.09 -3.27 1.67
CA LEU A 75 -2.64 -4.61 1.76
C LEU A 75 -3.90 -4.66 2.64
N ASP A 76 -3.90 -3.94 3.75
CA ASP A 76 -4.98 -3.96 4.73
C ASP A 76 -6.06 -2.93 4.40
N TRP A 77 -5.71 -1.65 4.20
CA TRP A 77 -6.68 -0.57 4.04
C TRP A 77 -7.22 -0.42 2.62
N PHE A 78 -6.44 -0.78 1.61
CA PHE A 78 -6.89 -0.69 0.22
C PHE A 78 -7.33 -2.06 -0.30
N LEU A 79 -6.44 -3.05 -0.32
CA LEU A 79 -6.72 -4.31 -0.96
C LEU A 79 -7.74 -5.18 -0.19
N SER A 80 -7.63 -5.26 1.14
CA SER A 80 -8.54 -6.07 1.96
C SER A 80 -9.85 -5.33 2.23
N TYR A 81 -9.79 -4.09 2.69
CA TYR A 81 -10.97 -3.31 3.06
C TYR A 81 -11.85 -2.92 1.85
N GLN A 82 -11.24 -2.63 0.71
CA GLN A 82 -11.94 -2.26 -0.53
C GLN A 82 -12.08 -3.44 -1.52
N ALA A 83 -11.94 -4.67 -1.05
CA ALA A 83 -11.98 -5.85 -1.93
C ALA A 83 -13.29 -5.97 -2.72
N GLU A 84 -14.41 -5.50 -2.17
CA GLU A 84 -15.72 -5.49 -2.83
C GLU A 84 -15.73 -4.62 -4.10
N ASP A 85 -14.93 -3.57 -4.16
CA ASP A 85 -14.83 -2.68 -5.32
C ASP A 85 -14.18 -3.37 -6.53
N VAL A 86 -13.41 -4.42 -6.30
CA VAL A 86 -12.74 -5.20 -7.35
C VAL A 86 -13.73 -6.05 -8.15
N GLY A 87 -14.84 -6.43 -7.53
CA GLY A 87 -15.90 -7.23 -8.15
C GLY A 87 -15.61 -8.73 -8.14
N SER A 88 -16.67 -9.52 -8.28
CA SER A 88 -16.64 -11.00 -8.20
C SER A 88 -15.91 -11.70 -9.35
N ASP A 89 -15.63 -10.99 -10.44
CA ASP A 89 -14.92 -11.52 -11.61
C ASP A 89 -13.41 -11.31 -11.54
N ALA A 90 -12.89 -10.82 -10.41
CA ALA A 90 -11.47 -10.61 -10.23
C ALA A 90 -10.69 -11.93 -10.41
N PRO A 91 -9.62 -11.92 -11.22
CA PRO A 91 -8.84 -13.13 -11.50
C PRO A 91 -8.08 -13.60 -10.26
N GLY A 92 -7.77 -14.89 -10.25
CA GLY A 92 -6.94 -15.52 -9.22
C GLY A 92 -7.73 -15.90 -7.97
N ARG A 93 -7.64 -17.18 -7.61
CA ARG A 93 -8.10 -17.74 -6.34
C ARG A 93 -6.99 -18.59 -5.77
N GLY A 94 -6.51 -18.25 -4.59
CA GLY A 94 -5.40 -18.95 -3.95
C GLY A 94 -4.63 -18.04 -3.02
N THR A 95 -3.44 -18.46 -2.67
CA THR A 95 -2.63 -17.78 -1.67
C THR A 95 -1.37 -17.17 -2.25
N VAL A 96 -1.19 -15.88 -2.04
CA VAL A 96 0.04 -15.15 -2.38
C VAL A 96 0.73 -14.69 -1.10
N ALA A 97 2.04 -14.90 -1.00
CA ALA A 97 2.86 -14.28 0.04
C ALA A 97 3.57 -13.05 -0.52
N VAL A 98 3.48 -11.94 0.19
CA VAL A 98 4.27 -10.73 -0.04
C VAL A 98 5.36 -10.67 1.03
N ARG A 99 6.63 -10.45 0.65
CA ARG A 99 7.77 -10.54 1.59
C ARG A 99 8.78 -9.42 1.39
N THR A 100 9.26 -8.86 2.50
CA THR A 100 10.43 -7.99 2.50
C THR A 100 11.19 -8.12 3.83
N GLY A 101 12.49 -8.31 3.77
CA GLY A 101 13.29 -8.56 4.98
C GLY A 101 12.71 -9.68 5.84
N HIS A 102 12.31 -9.34 7.07
CA HIS A 102 11.69 -10.28 8.02
C HIS A 102 10.15 -10.24 8.02
N ARG A 103 9.56 -9.34 7.25
CA ARG A 103 8.11 -9.17 7.18
C ARG A 103 7.53 -10.08 6.10
N ILE A 104 6.38 -10.65 6.45
CA ILE A 104 5.59 -11.46 5.53
C ILE A 104 4.12 -11.11 5.70
N TRP A 105 3.44 -10.98 4.59
CA TRP A 105 1.97 -10.90 4.51
C TRP A 105 1.49 -12.04 3.66
N ARG A 106 0.49 -12.75 4.13
CA ARG A 106 -0.15 -13.83 3.41
C ARG A 106 -1.54 -13.35 2.98
N LEU A 107 -1.76 -13.34 1.70
CA LEU A 107 -2.98 -12.89 1.06
C LEU A 107 -3.76 -14.11 0.56
N GLU A 108 -4.97 -14.29 1.03
CA GLU A 108 -5.89 -15.27 0.46
C GLU A 108 -6.83 -14.55 -0.49
N LEU A 109 -6.62 -14.76 -1.79
CA LEU A 109 -7.43 -14.16 -2.85
C LEU A 109 -8.71 -14.98 -3.02
N GLN A 110 -9.85 -14.36 -2.73
CA GLN A 110 -11.20 -14.91 -2.91
C GLN A 110 -11.93 -14.10 -4.01
N PRO A 111 -13.06 -14.55 -4.53
CA PRO A 111 -13.75 -13.85 -5.61
C PRO A 111 -14.10 -12.39 -5.30
N ASP A 112 -14.55 -12.15 -4.09
CA ASP A 112 -15.14 -10.89 -3.59
C ASP A 112 -14.45 -10.39 -2.32
N ALA A 113 -13.34 -11.01 -1.92
CA ALA A 113 -12.61 -10.64 -0.72
C ALA A 113 -11.10 -10.90 -0.88
N VAL A 114 -10.31 -10.21 -0.08
CA VAL A 114 -8.91 -10.53 0.16
C VAL A 114 -8.68 -10.58 1.67
N VAL A 115 -8.26 -11.73 2.17
CA VAL A 115 -7.92 -11.88 3.59
C VAL A 115 -6.42 -11.74 3.76
N VAL A 116 -6.01 -10.77 4.57
CA VAL A 116 -4.60 -10.49 4.87
C VAL A 116 -4.25 -11.01 6.25
N SER A 117 -3.13 -11.70 6.37
CA SER A 117 -2.58 -12.15 7.65
C SER A 117 -1.05 -12.05 7.66
N CYS A 118 -0.47 -11.86 8.84
CA CYS A 118 0.99 -11.89 9.03
C CYS A 118 1.48 -13.25 9.55
N GLU A 119 0.63 -14.28 9.55
CA GLU A 119 1.01 -15.60 10.00
C GLU A 119 1.77 -16.36 8.92
N PRO A 120 2.85 -17.08 9.29
CA PRO A 120 3.57 -17.91 8.35
C PRO A 120 2.68 -19.05 7.86
N GLY A 121 2.75 -19.35 6.56
CA GLY A 121 1.97 -20.41 5.94
C GLY A 121 2.45 -20.71 4.52
N ARG A 122 1.90 -21.76 3.92
CA ARG A 122 2.17 -22.05 2.51
C ARG A 122 1.48 -21.01 1.64
N ALA A 123 2.16 -20.62 0.58
CA ALA A 123 1.62 -19.80 -0.49
C ALA A 123 1.91 -20.47 -1.84
N GLU A 124 1.02 -20.29 -2.79
CA GLU A 124 1.13 -20.83 -4.15
C GLU A 124 1.98 -19.91 -5.02
N ALA A 125 2.01 -18.62 -4.66
CA ALA A 125 2.88 -17.64 -5.26
C ALA A 125 3.55 -16.76 -4.20
N VAL A 126 4.69 -16.18 -4.55
CA VAL A 126 5.45 -15.27 -3.69
C VAL A 126 5.87 -14.05 -4.50
N VAL A 127 5.66 -12.87 -3.92
CA VAL A 127 6.21 -11.59 -4.39
C VAL A 127 7.16 -11.09 -3.32
N SER A 128 8.42 -10.86 -3.67
CA SER A 128 9.42 -10.41 -2.70
C SER A 128 10.36 -9.35 -3.29
N GLY A 129 10.89 -8.49 -2.42
CA GLY A 129 11.81 -7.42 -2.84
C GLY A 129 12.27 -6.56 -1.69
N GLU A 130 13.12 -5.58 -2.01
CA GLU A 130 13.50 -4.52 -1.09
C GLU A 130 12.27 -3.69 -0.73
N PRO A 131 12.17 -3.16 0.51
CA PRO A 131 10.96 -2.53 1.00
C PRO A 131 10.41 -1.44 0.08
N GLY A 132 11.26 -0.50 -0.35
CA GLY A 132 10.87 0.61 -1.20
C GLY A 132 10.40 0.17 -2.59
N GLU A 133 11.07 -0.80 -3.22
CA GLU A 133 10.70 -1.31 -4.55
C GLU A 133 9.41 -2.11 -4.49
N LEU A 134 9.24 -2.95 -3.45
CA LEU A 134 8.01 -3.72 -3.23
C LEU A 134 6.81 -2.81 -2.95
N TYR A 135 6.99 -1.79 -2.09
CA TYR A 135 5.99 -0.77 -1.84
C TYR A 135 5.54 -0.07 -3.11
N LEU A 136 6.49 0.41 -3.92
CA LEU A 136 6.19 1.07 -5.18
C LEU A 136 5.61 0.12 -6.23
N TRP A 137 5.97 -1.15 -6.19
CA TRP A 137 5.33 -2.17 -7.01
C TRP A 137 3.86 -2.34 -6.65
N LEU A 138 3.52 -2.43 -5.37
CA LEU A 138 2.13 -2.51 -4.91
C LEU A 138 1.32 -1.30 -5.37
N TRP A 139 1.89 -0.11 -5.37
CA TRP A 139 1.28 1.12 -5.87
C TRP A 139 1.29 1.25 -7.41
N GLY A 140 1.79 0.28 -8.15
CA GLY A 140 1.85 0.36 -9.62
C GLY A 140 2.95 1.26 -10.19
N ARG A 141 3.89 1.72 -9.37
CA ARG A 141 4.98 2.63 -9.75
C ARG A 141 6.27 1.91 -10.11
N ARG A 142 6.29 0.59 -10.05
CA ARG A 142 7.42 -0.25 -10.49
C ARG A 142 6.94 -1.39 -11.36
N PRO A 143 7.73 -1.77 -12.38
CA PRO A 143 7.47 -2.96 -13.19
C PRO A 143 7.76 -4.24 -12.38
N ASP A 144 7.30 -5.38 -12.89
CA ASP A 144 7.53 -6.70 -12.28
C ASP A 144 9.01 -7.06 -12.16
N THR A 145 9.87 -6.46 -12.98
CA THR A 145 11.33 -6.65 -12.91
C THR A 145 11.98 -6.01 -11.67
N ALA A 146 11.27 -5.18 -10.93
CA ALA A 146 11.75 -4.57 -9.68
C ALA A 146 11.60 -5.48 -8.46
N VAL A 147 10.85 -6.57 -8.59
CA VAL A 147 10.58 -7.54 -7.53
C VAL A 147 10.88 -8.95 -8.01
N VAL A 148 10.93 -9.90 -7.09
CA VAL A 148 11.09 -11.33 -7.42
C VAL A 148 9.71 -11.98 -7.33
N LEU A 149 9.31 -12.63 -8.42
CA LEU A 149 8.03 -13.33 -8.55
C LEU A 149 8.30 -14.84 -8.66
N GLU A 150 7.73 -15.62 -7.74
CA GLU A 150 7.90 -17.07 -7.68
C GLU A 150 6.53 -17.76 -7.60
N GLY A 151 6.47 -19.01 -8.08
CA GLY A 151 5.26 -19.84 -8.03
C GLY A 151 4.25 -19.51 -9.13
N ASP A 152 2.98 -19.52 -8.80
CA ASP A 152 1.87 -19.37 -9.74
C ASP A 152 1.76 -17.92 -10.26
N GLN A 153 2.08 -17.75 -11.55
CA GLN A 153 2.09 -16.43 -12.20
C GLN A 153 0.67 -15.87 -12.45
N ASP A 154 -0.33 -16.76 -12.57
CA ASP A 154 -1.72 -16.30 -12.73
C ASP A 154 -2.24 -15.69 -11.42
N LEU A 155 -1.81 -16.22 -10.28
CA LEU A 155 -2.11 -15.61 -8.98
C LEU A 155 -1.42 -14.25 -8.79
N VAL A 156 -0.17 -14.11 -9.24
CA VAL A 156 0.52 -12.82 -9.21
C VAL A 156 -0.20 -11.81 -10.10
N ALA A 157 -0.57 -12.20 -11.31
CA ALA A 157 -1.33 -11.36 -12.23
C ALA A 157 -2.70 -10.98 -11.64
N GLY A 158 -3.38 -11.92 -10.96
CA GLY A 158 -4.63 -11.68 -10.25
C GLY A 158 -4.48 -10.66 -9.12
N LEU A 159 -3.43 -10.78 -8.31
CA LEU A 159 -3.09 -9.79 -7.28
C LEU A 159 -2.85 -8.40 -7.92
N ARG A 160 -2.07 -8.36 -9.00
CA ARG A 160 -1.75 -7.12 -9.72
C ARG A 160 -2.99 -6.42 -10.27
N ALA A 161 -3.91 -7.19 -10.84
CA ALA A 161 -5.18 -6.67 -11.36
C ALA A 161 -6.03 -6.04 -10.25
N ARG A 162 -6.11 -6.68 -9.07
CA ARG A 162 -6.84 -6.17 -7.90
C ARG A 162 -6.22 -4.88 -7.38
N LEU A 163 -4.90 -4.86 -7.22
CA LEU A 163 -4.17 -3.66 -6.80
C LEU A 163 -4.43 -2.48 -7.74
N THR A 164 -4.47 -2.72 -9.05
CA THR A 164 -4.76 -1.66 -10.03
C THR A 164 -6.12 -0.99 -9.81
N VAL A 165 -7.12 -1.72 -9.32
CA VAL A 165 -8.45 -1.14 -9.02
C VAL A 165 -8.40 -0.26 -7.76
N VAL A 166 -7.74 -0.70 -6.71
CA VAL A 166 -7.80 -0.04 -5.40
C VAL A 166 -6.71 1.02 -5.16
N THR A 167 -5.69 1.12 -6.03
CA THR A 167 -4.57 2.05 -5.88
C THR A 167 -4.50 3.15 -6.95
N GLN A 168 -5.53 3.33 -7.75
CA GLN A 168 -5.61 4.39 -8.79
C GLN A 168 -6.48 5.57 -8.38
#